data_358bc90065fdf1b00996d2ce6b1c5ffd
#
_entry.id   358bc90065fdf1b00996d2ce6b1c5ffd
#
_cell.length_a   1.000
_cell.length_b   1.000
_cell.length_c   1.000
_cell.angle_alpha   90.00
_cell.angle_beta   90.00
_cell.angle_gamma   90.00
#
_symmetry.space_group_name_H-M   'P 1'
#
loop_
_entity.id
_entity.type
_entity.pdbx_description
1 polymer ?
#
loop_
_entity_poly.entity_id
_entity_poly.type
_entity_poly.pdbx_seq_one_letter_code
_entity_poly.pdbx_strand_id
1 'polypeptide(L)'
;MQKNENIPTWLTEASIGIIEHMNDDHADVIAATLYGQHGILDREAKMHKLETGGYYVVSNSRTYFLNFDDHCNSAEEYKQALIRHAREYKKQDLTKT
;
A
#
# COMPACT_ATOMS: atom_id res chain seq x y z
N MET A 1 -15.09 -18.15 -13.79
CA MET A 1 -15.02 -17.60 -13.41
C MET A 1 -14.57 -16.85 -13.07
N GLN A 2 -14.28 -16.44 -12.90
CA GLN A 2 -13.83 -15.78 -12.55
C GLN A 2 -13.67 -15.09 -11.98
N LYS A 3 -13.46 -14.74 -11.69
CA LYS A 3 -13.35 -14.09 -11.09
C LYS A 3 -12.87 -13.34 -10.69
N ASN A 4 -12.66 -13.21 -10.44
CA ASN A 4 -12.20 -12.57 -9.76
C ASN A 4 -11.56 -11.63 -9.89
N GLU A 5 -11.34 -11.48 -10.37
CA GLU A 5 -10.67 -10.65 -10.51
C GLU A 5 -11.14 -9.61 -11.01
N ASN A 6 -11.47 -8.80 -10.49
CA ASN A 6 -11.99 -7.55 -10.80
C ASN A 6 -10.97 -6.49 -10.71
N ILE A 7 -9.76 -6.82 -11.07
CA ILE A 7 -8.67 -5.84 -11.10
C ILE A 7 -8.77 -5.11 -12.43
N PRO A 8 -8.99 -3.80 -12.45
CA PRO A 8 -9.09 -3.07 -13.71
C PRO A 8 -7.76 -3.02 -14.45
N THR A 9 -7.85 -2.88 -15.75
CA THR A 9 -6.66 -2.87 -16.59
C THR A 9 -5.69 -1.76 -16.20
N TRP A 10 -6.21 -0.57 -15.88
CA TRP A 10 -5.33 0.54 -15.52
C TRP A 10 -4.46 0.17 -14.29
N LEU A 11 -5.02 -0.58 -13.37
CA LEU A 11 -4.28 -0.95 -12.18
C LEU A 11 -3.25 -2.01 -12.50
N THR A 12 -3.62 -3.00 -13.29
CA THR A 12 -2.69 -4.03 -13.72
C THR A 12 -1.49 -3.40 -14.42
N GLU A 13 -1.76 -2.43 -15.30
CA GLU A 13 -0.68 -1.79 -16.04
C GLU A 13 0.19 -0.93 -15.16
N ALA A 14 -0.37 -0.31 -14.14
CA ALA A 14 0.40 0.57 -13.26
C ALA A 14 1.09 -0.17 -12.12
N SER A 15 0.69 -1.40 -11.85
CA SER A 15 1.11 -2.12 -10.65
C SER A 15 2.60 -2.24 -10.46
N ILE A 16 3.30 -2.72 -11.47
CA ILE A 16 4.73 -2.97 -11.31
C ILE A 16 5.46 -1.69 -10.98
N GLY A 17 5.14 -0.61 -11.69
CA GLY A 17 5.81 0.66 -11.44
C GLY A 17 5.52 1.21 -10.06
N ILE A 18 4.28 1.11 -9.62
CA ILE A 18 3.91 1.60 -8.30
C ILE A 18 4.60 0.76 -7.22
N ILE A 19 4.58 -0.56 -7.36
CA ILE A 19 5.18 -1.43 -6.36
C ILE A 19 6.67 -1.17 -6.26
N GLU A 20 7.36 -1.06 -7.38
CA GLU A 20 8.80 -0.82 -7.36
C GLU A 20 9.12 0.53 -6.75
N HIS A 21 8.37 1.56 -7.14
CA HIS A 21 8.62 2.90 -6.63
C HIS A 21 8.38 2.96 -5.12
N MET A 22 7.29 2.35 -4.66
CA MET A 22 6.98 2.38 -3.24
C MET A 22 8.01 1.60 -2.43
N ASN A 23 8.43 0.43 -2.92
CA ASN A 23 9.41 -0.36 -2.17
C ASN A 23 10.80 0.29 -2.18
N ASP A 24 11.15 0.98 -3.26
CA ASP A 24 12.47 1.59 -3.36
C ASP A 24 12.55 2.93 -2.64
N ASP A 25 11.53 3.76 -2.80
CA ASP A 25 11.61 5.14 -2.34
C ASP A 25 10.70 5.48 -1.19
N HIS A 26 9.72 4.65 -0.91
CA HIS A 26 8.72 4.97 0.12
C HIS A 26 8.45 3.80 1.04
N ALA A 27 9.49 3.01 1.33
CA ALA A 27 9.35 1.89 2.25
C ALA A 27 8.89 2.37 3.63
N ASP A 28 9.25 3.60 3.99
CA ASP A 28 8.84 4.16 5.27
C ASP A 28 7.32 4.38 5.33
N VAL A 29 6.70 4.73 4.21
CA VAL A 29 5.24 4.89 4.16
C VAL A 29 4.58 3.54 4.35
N ILE A 30 5.12 2.50 3.70
CA ILE A 30 4.57 1.16 3.83
C ILE A 30 4.64 0.71 5.29
N ALA A 31 5.81 0.88 5.91
CA ALA A 31 5.99 0.46 7.30
C ALA A 31 5.08 1.23 8.25
N ALA A 32 4.94 2.53 8.04
CA ALA A 32 4.10 3.35 8.89
C ALA A 32 2.63 2.96 8.77
N THR A 33 2.19 2.68 7.54
CA THR A 33 0.79 2.29 7.31
C THR A 33 0.51 0.92 7.92
N LEU A 34 1.44 -0.01 7.78
CA LEU A 34 1.29 -1.33 8.39
C LEU A 34 1.17 -1.21 9.90
N TYR A 35 2.01 -0.40 10.49
CA TYR A 35 1.94 -0.18 11.93
C TYR A 35 0.62 0.47 12.32
N GLY A 36 0.18 1.46 11.56
CA GLY A 36 -1.05 2.17 11.88
C GLY A 36 -2.29 1.32 11.77
N GLN A 37 -2.34 0.43 10.78
CA GLN A 37 -3.54 -0.37 10.56
C GLN A 37 -3.51 -1.72 11.28
N HIS A 38 -2.34 -2.30 11.47
CA HIS A 38 -2.24 -3.64 12.03
C HIS A 38 -1.41 -3.72 13.31
N GLY A 39 -0.76 -2.64 13.69
CA GLY A 39 0.06 -2.64 14.89
C GLY A 39 1.37 -3.41 14.73
N ILE A 40 1.77 -3.68 13.49
CA ILE A 40 2.98 -4.47 13.23
C ILE A 40 4.11 -3.53 12.86
N LEU A 41 5.21 -3.62 13.61
CA LEU A 41 6.35 -2.78 13.38
C LEU A 41 7.39 -3.55 12.58
N ASP A 42 7.50 -3.25 11.30
CA ASP A 42 8.44 -3.92 10.42
C ASP A 42 8.88 -2.95 9.33
N ARG A 43 10.09 -2.44 9.45
CA ARG A 43 10.60 -1.44 8.51
C ARG A 43 11.00 -2.07 7.18
N GLU A 44 11.00 -3.39 7.09
CA GLU A 44 11.34 -4.06 5.85
C GLU A 44 10.14 -4.66 5.15
N ALA A 45 8.95 -4.32 5.60
CA ALA A 45 7.74 -4.77 4.93
C ALA A 45 7.73 -4.28 3.48
N LYS A 46 7.21 -5.11 2.58
CA LYS A 46 7.22 -4.82 1.15
C LYS A 46 5.83 -4.86 0.57
N MET A 47 5.55 -3.88 -0.27
CA MET A 47 4.32 -3.90 -1.05
C MET A 47 4.40 -5.03 -2.05
N HIS A 48 3.33 -5.80 -2.17
CA HIS A 48 3.33 -7.02 -2.96
C HIS A 48 2.31 -7.02 -4.07
N LYS A 49 1.09 -6.59 -3.81
CA LYS A 49 0.02 -6.66 -4.78
C LYS A 49 -0.96 -5.54 -4.55
N LEU A 50 -1.53 -5.01 -5.63
CA LEU A 50 -2.45 -3.88 -5.53
C LEU A 50 -3.88 -4.28 -5.81
N GLU A 51 -4.81 -3.62 -5.13
CA GLU A 51 -6.23 -3.68 -5.42
C GLU A 51 -6.78 -2.28 -5.41
N THR A 52 -8.00 -2.10 -5.91
CA THR A 52 -8.56 -0.76 -5.99
C THR A 52 -8.80 -0.15 -4.61
N GLY A 53 -9.01 -0.99 -3.61
CA GLY A 53 -9.29 -0.51 -2.27
C GLY A 53 -8.11 -0.54 -1.33
N GLY A 54 -6.91 -0.79 -1.84
CA GLY A 54 -5.75 -0.86 -0.99
C GLY A 54 -4.66 -1.73 -1.60
N TYR A 55 -3.80 -2.28 -0.75
CA TYR A 55 -2.73 -3.12 -1.26
C TYR A 55 -2.28 -4.12 -0.19
N TYR A 56 -1.66 -5.20 -0.67
CA TYR A 56 -1.12 -6.22 0.21
C TYR A 56 0.35 -5.98 0.47
N VAL A 57 0.75 -6.25 1.69
CA VAL A 57 2.13 -6.08 2.14
C VAL A 57 2.58 -7.38 2.76
N VAL A 58 3.82 -7.78 2.47
CA VAL A 58 4.41 -8.96 3.08
C VAL A 58 5.34 -8.52 4.20
N SER A 59 5.17 -9.14 5.36
CA SER A 59 5.98 -8.85 6.54
C SER A 59 6.20 -10.16 7.28
N ASN A 60 7.44 -10.57 7.43
CA ASN A 60 7.79 -11.80 8.14
C ASN A 60 7.03 -13.01 7.63
N SER A 61 6.97 -13.13 6.32
CA SER A 61 6.31 -14.25 5.63
C SER A 61 4.80 -14.26 5.76
N ARG A 62 4.22 -13.18 6.25
CA ARG A 62 2.77 -13.03 6.35
C ARG A 62 2.31 -11.91 5.44
N THR A 63 1.08 -12.00 5.00
CA THR A 63 0.50 -11.01 4.10
C THR A 63 -0.59 -10.24 4.82
N TYR A 64 -0.56 -8.93 4.70
CA TYR A 64 -1.53 -8.04 5.34
C TYR A 64 -2.12 -7.12 4.29
N PHE A 65 -3.40 -6.80 4.43
CA PHE A 65 -4.05 -5.86 3.52
C PHE A 65 -4.14 -4.49 4.18
N LEU A 66 -3.70 -3.47 3.48
CA LEU A 66 -3.75 -2.10 3.96
C LEU A 66 -4.81 -1.36 3.16
N ASN A 67 -5.81 -0.84 3.84
CA ASN A 67 -6.99 -0.24 3.22
C ASN A 67 -6.82 1.22 2.90
N PHE A 68 -7.40 1.62 1.76
CA PHE A 68 -7.69 3.04 1.52
C PHE A 68 -9.08 3.32 2.06
N ASP A 69 -9.40 4.59 2.24
CA ASP A 69 -10.74 4.98 2.66
C ASP A 69 -11.76 4.73 1.57
N ASP A 70 -11.39 4.96 0.32
CA ASP A 70 -12.27 4.78 -0.82
C ASP A 70 -11.59 3.97 -1.89
N HIS A 71 -12.39 3.34 -2.74
CA HIS A 71 -11.83 2.64 -3.88
C HIS A 71 -11.35 3.64 -4.91
N CYS A 72 -10.29 3.30 -5.62
CA CYS A 72 -9.72 4.15 -6.65
C CYS A 72 -10.20 3.73 -8.02
N ASN A 73 -10.40 4.69 -8.90
CA ASN A 73 -10.89 4.43 -10.24
C ASN A 73 -9.86 4.74 -11.32
N SER A 74 -8.68 5.18 -10.94
CA SER A 74 -7.63 5.51 -11.90
C SER A 74 -6.28 5.47 -11.23
N ALA A 75 -5.23 5.43 -12.03
CA ALA A 75 -3.87 5.45 -11.51
C ALA A 75 -3.62 6.73 -10.73
N GLU A 76 -4.17 7.83 -11.20
CA GLU A 76 -4.00 9.10 -10.50
C GLU A 76 -4.63 9.06 -9.12
N GLU A 77 -5.84 8.52 -9.02
CA GLU A 77 -6.49 8.39 -7.72
C GLU A 77 -5.71 7.47 -6.80
N TYR A 78 -5.13 6.42 -7.35
CA TYR A 78 -4.33 5.50 -6.56
C TYR A 78 -3.12 6.22 -5.98
N LYS A 79 -2.44 7.02 -6.78
CA LYS A 79 -1.29 7.77 -6.31
C LYS A 79 -1.70 8.77 -5.23
N GLN A 80 -2.87 9.41 -5.39
CA GLN A 80 -3.34 10.33 -4.37
C GLN A 80 -3.66 9.61 -3.06
N ALA A 81 -4.20 8.39 -3.15
CA ALA A 81 -4.48 7.61 -1.95
C ALA A 81 -3.19 7.26 -1.21
N LEU A 82 -2.13 6.93 -1.95
CA LEU A 82 -0.84 6.65 -1.33
C LEU A 82 -0.26 7.89 -0.67
N ILE A 83 -0.43 9.04 -1.28
CA ILE A 83 0.03 10.31 -0.70
C ILE A 83 -0.73 10.58 0.59
N ARG A 84 -2.04 10.32 0.60
CA ARG A 84 -2.82 10.51 1.83
C ARG A 84 -2.34 9.57 2.93
N HIS A 85 -2.00 8.32 2.59
CA HIS A 85 -1.44 7.39 3.57
C HIS A 85 -0.13 7.95 4.14
N ALA A 86 0.71 8.52 3.30
CA ALA A 86 1.94 9.09 3.77
C ALA A 86 1.66 10.21 4.77
N ARG A 87 0.71 11.06 4.47
CA ARG A 87 0.37 12.13 5.38
C ARG A 87 -0.22 11.63 6.68
N GLU A 88 -1.09 10.64 6.57
CA GLU A 88 -1.83 10.17 7.72
C GLU A 88 -1.00 9.31 8.63
N TYR A 89 -0.26 8.37 8.09
CA TYR A 89 0.45 7.40 8.91
C TYR A 89 1.86 7.80 9.26
N LYS A 90 2.54 8.53 8.41
CA LYS A 90 3.88 8.95 8.75
C LYS A 90 3.93 10.00 9.83
N LYS A 91 2.85 10.73 10.05
CA LYS A 91 2.91 11.65 11.14
C LYS A 91 2.92 10.95 12.48
N GLN A 92 2.65 9.66 12.54
CA GLN A 92 2.81 8.92 13.76
C GLN A 92 4.24 8.50 14.00
N ASP A 93 5.06 8.66 13.00
CA ASP A 93 6.50 8.52 13.08
C ASP A 93 6.99 7.43 13.98
N LEU A 94 7.32 6.31 13.44
CA LEU A 94 7.80 5.17 14.18
C LEU A 94 9.07 5.43 14.93
N THR A 95 9.82 6.45 14.54
CA THR A 95 11.07 6.75 15.20
C THR A 95 10.94 7.79 16.28
N LYS A 96 9.74 8.38 16.42
CA LYS A 96 9.59 9.35 17.40
C LYS A 96 9.40 8.73 18.68
N THR A 97 9.93 9.08 19.58
CA THR A 97 9.72 8.38 20.74
C THR A 97 9.62 9.06 21.79
#